data_19516d2d06eee92f24badf4e81b488e5
#
_entry.id   19516d2d06eee92f24badf4e81b488e5
#
_cell.length_a   1.000
_cell.length_b   1.000
_cell.length_c   1.000
_cell.angle_alpha   90.00
_cell.angle_beta   90.00
_cell.angle_gamma   90.00
#
_symmetry.space_group_name_H-M   'P 1'
#
loop_
_entity.id
_entity.type
_entity.pdbx_description
1 polymer ?
#
loop_
_entity_poly.entity_id
_entity_poly.type
_entity_poly.pdbx_seq_one_letter_code
_entity_poly.pdbx_strand_id
1 'polypeptide(L)'
;LTPPPCRGPGVRYRDAMAVLDGVLPRGADIVVDAGNTGAVAIHCLPVRRDGRFVVALGMGGMGYSFGAGIGIALGRNNSGRPGGRTVVIAGDGAFFMHGMEVHTAVQYRLPMTFVLFNNNAHAMCVTREQLFYGDRYSYNRFRPSRLGAGLAAMFPGLTSVEVGDVDGFAAAMAAALDVDGPAVVSVECAADEIPPFAPFLTTSAVKDAAVKQNSVTKEIRTNVAASA
;
A
#
# COMPACT_ATOMS: atom_id res chain seq x y z
N LEU A 1 5.86 -9.30 15.37
CA LEU A 1 6.16 -7.88 15.41
C LEU A 1 4.87 -7.08 15.59
N THR A 2 4.80 -6.27 16.64
CA THR A 2 3.61 -5.47 16.94
C THR A 2 3.97 -3.98 16.83
N PRO A 3 3.50 -3.29 15.77
CA PRO A 3 3.68 -1.86 15.64
C PRO A 3 2.94 -1.07 16.72
N PRO A 4 3.38 0.16 17.03
CA PRO A 4 2.63 1.04 17.92
C PRO A 4 1.27 1.41 17.31
N PRO A 5 0.26 1.73 18.15
CA PRO A 5 -1.04 2.16 17.64
C PRO A 5 -0.94 3.43 16.80
N CYS A 6 -1.56 3.42 15.62
CA CYS A 6 -1.73 4.60 14.79
C CYS A 6 -3.07 5.28 15.08
N ARG A 7 -3.08 6.62 15.16
CA ARG A 7 -4.28 7.43 15.43
C ARG A 7 -4.84 8.13 14.18
N GLY A 8 -4.11 8.10 13.07
CA GLY A 8 -4.55 8.70 11.82
C GLY A 8 -5.82 8.04 11.26
N PRO A 9 -6.54 8.65 10.35
CA PRO A 9 -7.74 8.11 9.73
C PRO A 9 -7.44 6.95 8.77
N GLY A 10 -8.47 6.26 8.32
CA GLY A 10 -8.41 5.23 7.29
C GLY A 10 -8.17 3.81 7.82
N VAL A 11 -8.08 2.88 6.88
CA VAL A 11 -7.91 1.45 7.14
C VAL A 11 -6.49 1.16 7.63
N ARG A 12 -6.36 0.32 8.66
CA ARG A 12 -5.06 -0.13 9.16
C ARG A 12 -4.46 -1.19 8.25
N TYR A 13 -3.15 -1.17 8.08
CA TYR A 13 -2.46 -2.16 7.26
C TYR A 13 -2.80 -3.59 7.67
N ARG A 14 -2.81 -3.88 8.98
CA ARG A 14 -3.13 -5.21 9.49
C ARG A 14 -4.54 -5.65 9.11
N ASP A 15 -5.52 -4.76 9.26
CA ASP A 15 -6.92 -5.05 8.96
C ASP A 15 -7.12 -5.25 7.46
N ALA A 16 -6.49 -4.40 6.64
CA ALA A 16 -6.49 -4.57 5.19
C ALA A 16 -5.87 -5.91 4.75
N MET A 17 -4.76 -6.32 5.36
CA MET A 17 -4.15 -7.62 5.05
C MET A 17 -5.01 -8.79 5.51
N ALA A 18 -5.73 -8.66 6.63
CA ALA A 18 -6.67 -9.68 7.08
C ALA A 18 -7.85 -9.83 6.09
N VAL A 19 -8.37 -8.72 5.57
CA VAL A 19 -9.37 -8.75 4.49
C VAL A 19 -8.81 -9.45 3.26
N LEU A 20 -7.62 -9.05 2.79
CA LEU A 20 -6.99 -9.65 1.61
C LEU A 20 -6.76 -11.16 1.81
N ASP A 21 -6.28 -11.58 2.98
CA ASP A 21 -6.10 -13.01 3.28
C ASP A 21 -7.41 -13.79 3.20
N GLY A 22 -8.51 -13.19 3.66
CA GLY A 22 -9.82 -13.82 3.63
C GLY A 22 -10.46 -13.92 2.24
N VAL A 23 -10.22 -12.93 1.35
CA VAL A 23 -10.94 -12.85 0.06
C VAL A 23 -10.12 -13.29 -1.14
N LEU A 24 -8.78 -13.27 -1.08
CA LEU A 24 -7.94 -13.63 -2.21
C LEU A 24 -8.10 -15.11 -2.58
N PRO A 25 -8.36 -15.44 -3.85
CA PRO A 25 -8.57 -16.83 -4.26
C PRO A 25 -7.28 -17.63 -4.20
N ARG A 26 -7.44 -18.95 -4.07
CA ARG A 26 -6.33 -19.89 -4.30
C ARG A 26 -5.81 -19.72 -5.73
N GLY A 27 -4.52 -19.80 -5.91
CA GLY A 27 -3.89 -19.64 -7.22
C GLY A 27 -3.75 -18.19 -7.70
N ALA A 28 -4.14 -17.19 -6.88
CA ALA A 28 -3.83 -15.81 -7.20
C ALA A 28 -2.32 -15.57 -7.22
N ASP A 29 -1.85 -14.85 -8.24
CA ASP A 29 -0.50 -14.29 -8.23
C ASP A 29 -0.53 -12.96 -7.53
N ILE A 30 0.22 -12.83 -6.44
CA ILE A 30 0.34 -11.62 -5.65
C ILE A 30 1.66 -10.95 -6.02
N VAL A 31 1.60 -9.70 -6.48
CA VAL A 31 2.77 -8.89 -6.83
C VAL A 31 2.79 -7.68 -5.92
N VAL A 32 3.78 -7.62 -5.06
CA VAL A 32 3.85 -6.62 -3.99
C VAL A 32 4.93 -5.59 -4.30
N ASP A 33 4.58 -4.32 -4.25
CA ASP A 33 5.53 -3.21 -4.41
C ASP A 33 6.35 -2.94 -3.14
N ALA A 34 7.34 -2.08 -3.25
CA ALA A 34 8.17 -1.64 -2.12
C ALA A 34 7.42 -0.69 -1.17
N GLY A 35 8.02 -0.37 -0.05
CA GLY A 35 7.49 0.58 0.94
C GLY A 35 6.80 -0.09 2.12
N ASN A 36 6.07 0.71 2.93
CA ASN A 36 5.36 0.22 4.11
C ASN A 36 4.33 -0.85 3.75
N THR A 37 3.58 -0.65 2.67
CA THR A 37 2.61 -1.62 2.14
C THR A 37 3.27 -2.97 1.84
N GLY A 38 4.44 -2.94 1.19
CA GLY A 38 5.23 -4.14 0.91
C GLY A 38 5.70 -4.85 2.17
N ALA A 39 6.22 -4.10 3.14
CA ALA A 39 6.66 -4.65 4.41
C ALA A 39 5.52 -5.38 5.14
N VAL A 40 4.31 -4.81 5.15
CA VAL A 40 3.15 -5.43 5.78
C VAL A 40 2.68 -6.66 5.02
N ALA A 41 2.59 -6.58 3.69
CA ALA A 41 2.14 -7.69 2.86
C ALA A 41 3.05 -8.92 3.03
N ILE A 42 4.37 -8.73 3.05
CA ILE A 42 5.35 -9.81 3.28
C ILE A 42 5.16 -10.47 4.65
N HIS A 43 4.81 -9.70 5.68
CA HIS A 43 4.63 -10.21 7.03
C HIS A 43 3.28 -10.88 7.28
N CYS A 44 2.24 -10.46 6.58
CA CYS A 44 0.86 -10.82 6.90
C CYS A 44 0.19 -11.73 5.88
N LEU A 45 0.63 -11.72 4.60
CA LEU A 45 -0.01 -12.52 3.57
C LEU A 45 0.78 -13.82 3.32
N PRO A 46 0.12 -14.98 3.42
CA PRO A 46 0.75 -16.25 3.06
C PRO A 46 0.88 -16.42 1.55
N VAL A 47 1.88 -17.16 1.13
CA VAL A 47 1.99 -17.63 -0.25
C VAL A 47 0.85 -18.60 -0.53
N ARG A 48 0.05 -18.32 -1.57
CA ARG A 48 -1.09 -19.17 -1.93
C ARG A 48 -0.64 -20.33 -2.81
N ARG A 49 -1.26 -21.50 -2.59
CA ARG A 49 -0.98 -22.67 -3.43
C ARG A 49 -1.41 -22.39 -4.87
N ASP A 50 -0.63 -22.87 -5.82
CA ASP A 50 -0.81 -22.72 -7.26
C ASP A 50 -0.67 -21.27 -7.77
N GLY A 51 -0.37 -20.31 -6.88
CA GLY A 51 -0.05 -18.92 -7.17
C GLY A 51 1.40 -18.58 -6.85
N ARG A 52 1.75 -17.34 -7.12
CA ARG A 52 3.09 -16.77 -6.86
C ARG A 52 2.95 -15.63 -5.85
N PHE A 53 4.01 -15.41 -5.08
CA PHE A 53 4.20 -14.21 -4.30
C PHE A 53 5.49 -13.54 -4.77
N VAL A 54 5.36 -12.42 -5.46
CA VAL A 54 6.47 -11.74 -6.13
C VAL A 54 6.75 -10.41 -5.47
N VAL A 55 7.99 -10.20 -5.07
CA VAL A 55 8.47 -8.95 -4.48
C VAL A 55 9.93 -8.72 -4.85
N ALA A 56 10.27 -7.49 -5.27
CA ALA A 56 11.63 -7.14 -5.67
C ALA A 56 12.44 -6.61 -4.48
N LEU A 57 12.98 -7.50 -3.66
CA LEU A 57 13.72 -7.14 -2.45
C LEU A 57 15.19 -6.72 -2.72
N GLY A 58 15.77 -7.08 -3.86
CA GLY A 58 17.20 -6.81 -4.14
C GLY A 58 17.54 -5.33 -4.12
N MET A 59 16.74 -4.50 -4.79
CA MET A 59 16.91 -3.04 -4.80
C MET A 59 15.80 -2.31 -4.04
N GLY A 60 14.67 -2.97 -3.77
CA GLY A 60 13.51 -2.33 -3.17
C GLY A 60 12.92 -1.19 -4.02
N GLY A 61 13.02 -1.30 -5.34
CA GLY A 61 12.55 -0.29 -6.28
C GLY A 61 11.03 -0.15 -6.25
N MET A 62 10.55 1.09 -6.19
CA MET A 62 9.12 1.40 -6.21
C MET A 62 8.60 1.42 -7.66
N GLY A 63 7.33 1.01 -7.83
CA GLY A 63 6.63 1.05 -9.12
C GLY A 63 6.79 -0.20 -9.98
N TYR A 64 7.72 -1.09 -9.68
CA TYR A 64 7.97 -2.28 -10.50
C TYR A 64 6.77 -3.24 -10.56
N SER A 65 5.94 -3.25 -9.52
CA SER A 65 4.82 -4.21 -9.38
C SER A 65 3.78 -4.07 -10.49
N PHE A 66 3.61 -2.88 -11.02
CA PHE A 66 2.65 -2.62 -12.10
C PHE A 66 3.06 -3.36 -13.38
N GLY A 67 4.26 -3.12 -13.89
CA GLY A 67 4.79 -3.83 -15.07
C GLY A 67 4.97 -5.32 -14.83
N ALA A 68 5.45 -5.73 -13.64
CA ALA A 68 5.59 -7.14 -13.29
C ALA A 68 4.22 -7.85 -13.25
N GLY A 69 3.19 -7.22 -12.68
CA GLY A 69 1.83 -7.73 -12.66
C GLY A 69 1.25 -7.92 -14.05
N ILE A 70 1.43 -6.92 -14.92
CA ILE A 70 1.05 -7.02 -16.35
C ILE A 70 1.74 -8.21 -17.02
N GLY A 71 3.04 -8.34 -16.86
CA GLY A 71 3.81 -9.44 -17.45
C GLY A 71 3.35 -10.82 -16.97
N ILE A 72 3.02 -10.95 -15.68
CA ILE A 72 2.49 -12.20 -15.11
C ILE A 72 1.09 -12.50 -15.67
N ALA A 73 0.19 -11.52 -15.73
CA ALA A 73 -1.16 -11.69 -16.27
C ALA A 73 -1.14 -12.10 -17.74
N LEU A 74 -0.33 -11.45 -18.57
CA LEU A 74 -0.12 -11.81 -19.98
C LEU A 74 0.49 -13.21 -20.12
N GLY A 75 1.48 -13.56 -19.30
CA GLY A 75 2.09 -14.88 -19.33
C GLY A 75 1.12 -16.00 -18.96
N ARG A 76 0.18 -15.76 -18.02
CA ARG A 76 -0.89 -16.72 -17.69
C ARG A 76 -1.84 -16.93 -18.87
N ASN A 77 -2.31 -15.86 -19.48
CA ASN A 77 -3.21 -15.94 -20.62
C ASN A 77 -2.60 -16.75 -21.77
N ASN A 78 -1.32 -16.54 -22.04
CA ASN A 78 -0.60 -17.22 -23.12
C ASN A 78 -0.24 -18.68 -22.82
N SER A 79 -0.13 -19.08 -21.56
CA SER A 79 0.26 -20.43 -21.15
C SER A 79 -0.91 -21.40 -20.99
N GLY A 80 -2.14 -20.96 -21.29
CA GLY A 80 -3.34 -21.81 -21.16
C GLY A 80 -3.63 -22.24 -19.72
N ARG A 81 -3.12 -21.53 -18.73
CA ARG A 81 -3.46 -21.75 -17.32
C ARG A 81 -4.68 -20.90 -16.94
N PRO A 82 -5.89 -21.41 -17.14
CA PRO A 82 -7.10 -20.66 -16.84
C PRO A 82 -7.26 -20.46 -15.33
N GLY A 83 -7.83 -19.34 -14.94
CA GLY A 83 -8.44 -19.19 -13.62
C GLY A 83 -7.59 -18.57 -12.51
N GLY A 84 -6.44 -17.98 -12.79
CA GLY A 84 -5.70 -17.23 -11.78
C GLY A 84 -5.80 -15.72 -12.00
N ARG A 85 -6.19 -14.97 -10.97
CA ARG A 85 -6.17 -13.51 -10.98
C ARG A 85 -4.81 -12.99 -10.51
N THR A 86 -4.26 -11.99 -11.15
CA THR A 86 -3.08 -11.28 -10.68
C THR A 86 -3.51 -10.11 -9.79
N VAL A 87 -2.97 -10.02 -8.59
CA VAL A 87 -3.27 -8.95 -7.64
C VAL A 87 -1.99 -8.17 -7.38
N VAL A 88 -2.00 -6.90 -7.74
CA VAL A 88 -0.92 -5.94 -7.48
C VAL A 88 -1.24 -5.20 -6.20
N ILE A 89 -0.33 -5.21 -5.24
CA ILE A 89 -0.46 -4.49 -3.96
C ILE A 89 0.63 -3.41 -3.93
N ALA A 90 0.22 -2.14 -3.98
CA ALA A 90 1.14 -1.02 -4.09
C ALA A 90 0.68 0.18 -3.25
N GLY A 91 1.61 1.05 -2.89
CA GLY A 91 1.30 2.36 -2.33
C GLY A 91 1.09 3.42 -3.42
N ASP A 92 0.50 4.54 -3.04
CA ASP A 92 0.32 5.72 -3.90
C ASP A 92 1.63 6.27 -4.47
N GLY A 93 2.71 6.28 -3.68
CA GLY A 93 4.03 6.68 -4.17
C GLY A 93 4.54 5.81 -5.32
N ALA A 94 4.33 4.49 -5.25
CA ALA A 94 4.65 3.57 -6.33
C ALA A 94 3.73 3.79 -7.54
N PHE A 95 2.44 4.05 -7.29
CA PHE A 95 1.47 4.38 -8.33
C PHE A 95 1.90 5.62 -9.12
N PHE A 96 2.32 6.69 -8.45
CA PHE A 96 2.78 7.91 -9.14
C PHE A 96 4.05 7.71 -9.99
N MET A 97 4.79 6.65 -9.77
CA MET A 97 5.94 6.30 -10.63
C MET A 97 5.53 5.53 -11.89
N HIS A 98 4.77 4.45 -11.75
CA HIS A 98 4.45 3.54 -12.86
C HIS A 98 2.98 3.07 -12.88
N GLY A 99 2.09 3.67 -12.11
CA GLY A 99 0.69 3.25 -12.01
C GLY A 99 -0.10 3.38 -13.31
N MET A 100 0.38 4.20 -14.26
CA MET A 100 -0.27 4.34 -15.56
C MET A 100 -0.25 3.05 -16.39
N GLU A 101 0.49 2.03 -15.99
CA GLU A 101 0.38 0.67 -16.57
C GLU A 101 -1.01 0.04 -16.34
N VAL A 102 -1.85 0.63 -15.52
CA VAL A 102 -3.30 0.32 -15.49
C VAL A 102 -3.92 0.44 -16.90
N HIS A 103 -3.45 1.39 -17.73
CA HIS A 103 -3.88 1.51 -19.13
C HIS A 103 -3.63 0.21 -19.90
N THR A 104 -2.46 -0.40 -19.75
CA THR A 104 -2.12 -1.66 -20.42
C THR A 104 -3.05 -2.79 -19.97
N ALA A 105 -3.39 -2.86 -18.67
CA ALA A 105 -4.36 -3.82 -18.17
C ALA A 105 -5.76 -3.62 -18.77
N VAL A 106 -6.21 -2.38 -18.90
CA VAL A 106 -7.49 -2.01 -19.53
C VAL A 106 -7.49 -2.40 -21.01
N GLN A 107 -6.43 -2.03 -21.74
CA GLN A 107 -6.30 -2.28 -23.17
C GLN A 107 -6.37 -3.78 -23.51
N TYR A 108 -5.76 -4.62 -22.71
CA TYR A 108 -5.72 -6.07 -22.92
C TYR A 108 -6.76 -6.84 -22.09
N ARG A 109 -7.67 -6.14 -21.37
CA ARG A 109 -8.70 -6.76 -20.51
C ARG A 109 -8.11 -7.82 -19.57
N LEU A 110 -6.96 -7.53 -18.95
CA LEU A 110 -6.26 -8.50 -18.12
C LEU A 110 -7.03 -8.80 -16.83
N PRO A 111 -7.16 -10.06 -16.41
CA PRO A 111 -7.83 -10.46 -15.18
C PRO A 111 -6.97 -10.12 -13.96
N MET A 112 -6.90 -8.85 -13.59
CA MET A 112 -6.07 -8.37 -12.50
C MET A 112 -6.77 -7.33 -11.63
N THR A 113 -6.33 -7.25 -10.37
CA THR A 113 -6.81 -6.27 -9.40
C THR A 113 -5.63 -5.48 -8.87
N PHE A 114 -5.72 -4.15 -8.93
CA PHE A 114 -4.78 -3.24 -8.30
C PHE A 114 -5.34 -2.78 -6.96
N VAL A 115 -4.65 -3.10 -5.87
CA VAL A 115 -4.96 -2.65 -4.52
C VAL A 115 -3.98 -1.53 -4.18
N LEU A 116 -4.48 -0.29 -4.14
CA LEU A 116 -3.68 0.91 -3.96
C LEU A 116 -3.87 1.48 -2.56
N PHE A 117 -2.84 1.41 -1.73
CA PHE A 117 -2.84 2.02 -0.40
C PHE A 117 -2.51 3.50 -0.54
N ASN A 118 -3.55 4.34 -0.43
CA ASN A 118 -3.43 5.78 -0.56
C ASN A 118 -3.27 6.43 0.83
N ASN A 119 -2.06 6.82 1.15
CA ASN A 119 -1.75 7.55 2.38
C ASN A 119 -1.18 8.95 2.09
N ASN A 120 -1.15 9.35 0.83
CA ASN A 120 -0.62 10.61 0.34
C ASN A 120 0.83 10.85 0.80
N ALA A 121 1.68 9.80 0.72
CA ALA A 121 3.07 9.90 1.14
C ALA A 121 3.97 8.78 0.59
N HIS A 122 5.26 9.05 0.51
CA HIS A 122 6.28 8.02 0.58
C HIS A 122 6.40 7.53 2.03
N ALA A 123 5.42 6.73 2.50
CA ALA A 123 5.22 6.44 3.92
C ALA A 123 6.43 5.80 4.61
N MET A 124 7.24 4.98 3.92
CA MET A 124 8.46 4.43 4.49
C MET A 124 9.50 5.52 4.78
N CYS A 125 9.58 6.55 3.96
CA CYS A 125 10.44 7.71 4.22
C CYS A 125 9.88 8.55 5.38
N VAL A 126 8.57 8.78 5.41
CA VAL A 126 7.88 9.44 6.53
C VAL A 126 8.15 8.70 7.85
N THR A 127 8.04 7.37 7.87
CA THR A 127 8.38 6.56 9.05
C THR A 127 9.82 6.74 9.51
N ARG A 128 10.79 6.82 8.57
CA ARG A 128 12.18 7.12 8.91
C ARG A 128 12.35 8.53 9.47
N GLU A 129 11.66 9.50 8.91
CA GLU A 129 11.68 10.88 9.38
C GLU A 129 11.12 10.99 10.80
N GLN A 130 10.04 10.26 11.11
CA GLN A 130 9.51 10.15 12.46
C GLN A 130 10.51 9.51 13.45
N LEU A 131 11.05 8.36 13.11
CA LEU A 131 11.82 7.56 14.05
C LEU A 131 13.25 8.04 14.23
N PHE A 132 13.88 8.57 13.17
CA PHE A 132 15.32 8.82 13.16
C PHE A 132 15.71 10.29 12.97
N TYR A 133 14.79 11.13 12.49
CA TYR A 133 15.09 12.53 12.16
C TYR A 133 14.25 13.55 12.93
N GLY A 134 13.57 13.14 14.02
CA GLY A 134 12.82 14.02 14.92
C GLY A 134 11.71 14.79 14.22
N ASP A 135 10.91 14.10 13.42
CA ASP A 135 9.77 14.65 12.66
C ASP A 135 10.15 15.78 11.67
N ARG A 136 11.37 15.78 11.19
CA ARG A 136 11.78 16.70 10.12
C ARG A 136 11.38 16.10 8.79
N TYR A 137 10.21 16.49 8.31
CA TYR A 137 9.65 16.02 7.06
C TYR A 137 10.21 16.81 5.86
N SER A 138 10.63 16.08 4.84
CA SER A 138 11.02 16.62 3.54
C SER A 138 9.84 16.60 2.56
N TYR A 139 10.08 16.25 1.32
CA TYR A 139 9.03 16.21 0.28
C TYR A 139 8.27 14.86 0.22
N ASN A 140 8.29 14.09 1.30
CA ASN A 140 7.72 12.74 1.34
C ASN A 140 6.21 12.71 1.66
N ARG A 141 5.62 13.85 2.02
CA ARG A 141 4.17 14.00 2.16
C ARG A 141 3.60 14.69 0.93
N PHE A 142 2.56 14.10 0.36
CA PHE A 142 1.90 14.59 -0.84
C PHE A 142 0.66 15.42 -0.50
N ARG A 143 0.18 16.20 -1.46
CA ARG A 143 -1.18 16.73 -1.40
C ARG A 143 -2.18 15.58 -1.61
N PRO A 144 -3.38 15.64 -1.00
CA PRO A 144 -4.40 14.62 -1.17
C PRO A 144 -4.72 14.33 -2.63
N SER A 145 -4.80 13.06 -2.96
CA SER A 145 -5.17 12.55 -4.28
C SER A 145 -6.32 11.56 -4.16
N ARG A 146 -7.13 11.44 -5.20
CA ARG A 146 -8.26 10.52 -5.28
C ARG A 146 -7.99 9.49 -6.38
N LEU A 147 -7.23 8.46 -6.04
CA LEU A 147 -6.73 7.49 -7.03
C LEU A 147 -7.85 6.66 -7.64
N GLY A 148 -8.76 6.15 -6.82
CA GLY A 148 -9.88 5.34 -7.28
C GLY A 148 -10.81 6.14 -8.20
N ALA A 149 -11.29 7.30 -7.75
CA ALA A 149 -12.16 8.16 -8.53
C ALA A 149 -11.46 8.72 -9.78
N GLY A 150 -10.17 9.08 -9.66
CA GLY A 150 -9.37 9.57 -10.79
C GLY A 150 -9.24 8.53 -11.90
N LEU A 151 -8.95 7.28 -11.55
CA LEU A 151 -8.85 6.19 -12.53
C LEU A 151 -10.20 5.82 -13.14
N ALA A 152 -11.29 5.85 -12.37
CA ALA A 152 -12.63 5.66 -12.91
C ALA A 152 -13.00 6.71 -13.97
N ALA A 153 -12.65 7.97 -13.72
CA ALA A 153 -12.87 9.06 -14.66
C ALA A 153 -11.96 9.00 -15.90
N MET A 154 -10.72 8.51 -15.72
CA MET A 154 -9.73 8.40 -16.80
C MET A 154 -10.02 7.24 -17.76
N PHE A 155 -10.53 6.12 -17.24
CA PHE A 155 -10.79 4.90 -18.01
C PHE A 155 -12.27 4.52 -17.91
N PRO A 156 -13.15 5.01 -18.82
CA PRO A 156 -14.55 4.64 -18.83
C PRO A 156 -14.73 3.12 -18.91
N GLY A 157 -15.53 2.58 -18.01
CA GLY A 157 -15.77 1.13 -17.90
C GLY A 157 -14.78 0.37 -16.99
N LEU A 158 -13.73 0.99 -16.50
CA LEU A 158 -12.89 0.41 -15.47
C LEU A 158 -13.63 0.42 -14.12
N THR A 159 -13.75 -0.75 -13.48
CA THR A 159 -14.19 -0.84 -12.10
C THR A 159 -13.09 -0.28 -11.21
N SER A 160 -13.31 0.92 -10.69
CA SER A 160 -12.34 1.60 -9.82
C SER A 160 -13.06 2.34 -8.71
N VAL A 161 -12.71 2.03 -7.45
CA VAL A 161 -13.38 2.55 -6.26
C VAL A 161 -12.39 3.05 -5.22
N GLU A 162 -12.86 3.96 -4.36
CA GLU A 162 -12.16 4.45 -3.17
C GLU A 162 -12.92 4.01 -1.93
N VAL A 163 -12.19 3.52 -0.91
CA VAL A 163 -12.76 3.08 0.36
C VAL A 163 -11.92 3.57 1.53
N GLY A 164 -12.58 3.92 2.64
CA GLY A 164 -11.93 4.48 3.83
C GLY A 164 -12.13 3.67 5.11
N ASP A 165 -12.83 2.54 5.05
CA ASP A 165 -13.10 1.66 6.17
C ASP A 165 -12.97 0.18 5.78
N VAL A 166 -12.91 -0.69 6.78
CA VAL A 166 -12.63 -2.13 6.60
C VAL A 166 -13.76 -2.86 5.88
N ASP A 167 -15.01 -2.54 6.21
CA ASP A 167 -16.17 -3.21 5.62
C ASP A 167 -16.32 -2.82 4.15
N GLY A 168 -16.16 -1.53 3.84
CA GLY A 168 -16.12 -1.02 2.47
C GLY A 168 -14.98 -1.65 1.67
N PHE A 169 -13.81 -1.84 2.28
CA PHE A 169 -12.69 -2.49 1.63
C PHE A 169 -12.97 -3.97 1.33
N ALA A 170 -13.57 -4.69 2.27
CA ALA A 170 -13.94 -6.09 2.06
C ALA A 170 -14.96 -6.25 0.93
N ALA A 171 -15.99 -5.41 0.91
CA ALA A 171 -17.02 -5.41 -0.13
C ALA A 171 -16.44 -5.04 -1.51
N ALA A 172 -15.59 -4.00 -1.56
CA ALA A 172 -14.93 -3.56 -2.79
C ALA A 172 -14.00 -4.63 -3.36
N MET A 173 -13.23 -5.31 -2.50
CA MET A 173 -12.35 -6.40 -2.92
C MET A 173 -13.13 -7.59 -3.47
N ALA A 174 -14.21 -8.00 -2.80
CA ALA A 174 -15.06 -9.08 -3.30
C ALA A 174 -15.61 -8.75 -4.70
N ALA A 175 -16.15 -7.55 -4.89
CA ALA A 175 -16.63 -7.09 -6.19
C ALA A 175 -15.51 -7.01 -7.25
N ALA A 176 -14.33 -6.47 -6.87
CA ALA A 176 -13.19 -6.34 -7.79
C ALA A 176 -12.60 -7.68 -8.24
N LEU A 177 -12.68 -8.71 -7.41
CA LEU A 177 -12.20 -10.05 -7.76
C LEU A 177 -13.12 -10.78 -8.74
N ASP A 178 -14.40 -10.40 -8.80
CA ASP A 178 -15.42 -10.99 -9.67
C ASP A 178 -15.53 -10.30 -11.05
N VAL A 179 -14.83 -9.20 -11.26
CA VAL A 179 -14.86 -8.46 -12.54
C VAL A 179 -14.16 -9.24 -13.65
N ASP A 180 -14.81 -9.32 -14.81
CA ASP A 180 -14.14 -9.78 -16.05
C ASP A 180 -13.27 -8.65 -16.62
N GLY A 181 -11.99 -8.70 -16.32
CA GLY A 181 -11.00 -7.67 -16.68
C GLY A 181 -10.33 -7.03 -15.47
N PRO A 182 -9.69 -5.88 -15.65
CA PRO A 182 -8.99 -5.20 -14.58
C PRO A 182 -9.95 -4.47 -13.63
N ALA A 183 -9.55 -4.38 -12.36
CA ALA A 183 -10.22 -3.58 -11.34
C ALA A 183 -9.21 -2.85 -10.46
N VAL A 184 -9.62 -1.73 -9.87
CA VAL A 184 -8.81 -0.95 -8.93
C VAL A 184 -9.59 -0.72 -7.65
N VAL A 185 -8.96 -1.00 -6.53
CA VAL A 185 -9.46 -0.65 -5.19
C VAL A 185 -8.43 0.23 -4.51
N SER A 186 -8.73 1.52 -4.38
CA SER A 186 -7.93 2.46 -3.59
C SER A 186 -8.43 2.44 -2.15
N VAL A 187 -7.53 2.12 -1.22
CA VAL A 187 -7.85 2.09 0.20
C VAL A 187 -7.13 3.24 0.91
N GLU A 188 -7.92 4.11 1.53
CA GLU A 188 -7.40 5.25 2.28
C GLU A 188 -6.80 4.77 3.61
N CYS A 189 -5.56 5.17 3.88
CA CYS A 189 -4.81 4.79 5.07
C CYS A 189 -3.94 5.93 5.60
N ALA A 190 -3.42 5.79 6.81
CA ALA A 190 -2.61 6.82 7.44
C ALA A 190 -1.14 6.73 7.01
N ALA A 191 -0.52 7.89 6.75
CA ALA A 191 0.90 7.98 6.40
C ALA A 191 1.85 7.70 7.58
N ASP A 192 1.38 7.87 8.80
CA ASP A 192 2.13 7.73 10.05
C ASP A 192 1.99 6.34 10.69
N GLU A 193 1.29 5.40 10.05
CA GLU A 193 1.24 4.02 10.51
C GLU A 193 2.58 3.32 10.28
N ILE A 194 3.21 2.85 11.37
CA ILE A 194 4.48 2.13 11.32
C ILE A 194 4.21 0.67 10.95
N PRO A 195 4.82 0.15 9.88
CA PRO A 195 4.63 -1.25 9.48
C PRO A 195 5.37 -2.21 10.44
N PRO A 196 5.02 -3.51 10.44
CA PRO A 196 5.72 -4.54 11.21
C PRO A 196 7.09 -4.88 10.59
N PHE A 197 7.97 -3.90 10.52
CA PHE A 197 9.30 -4.00 9.94
C PHE A 197 10.36 -3.91 11.04
N ALA A 198 11.14 -4.97 11.24
CA ALA A 198 12.06 -5.08 12.37
C ALA A 198 12.96 -3.86 12.60
N PRO A 199 13.59 -3.24 11.57
CA PRO A 199 14.40 -2.04 11.75
C PRO A 199 13.65 -0.83 12.34
N PHE A 200 12.31 -0.78 12.19
CA PHE A 200 11.48 0.28 12.75
C PHE A 200 10.94 -0.06 14.15
N LEU A 201 10.93 -1.34 14.52
CA LEU A 201 10.33 -1.83 15.75
C LEU A 201 11.36 -2.28 16.79
N THR A 202 12.64 -2.04 16.57
CA THR A 202 13.66 -2.31 17.59
C THR A 202 13.39 -1.40 18.80
N THR A 203 13.40 -1.97 19.98
CA THR A 203 13.02 -1.30 21.25
C THR A 203 13.82 -0.01 21.50
N SER A 204 15.04 0.09 20.98
CA SER A 204 15.88 1.28 21.05
C SER A 204 15.36 2.41 20.14
N ALA A 205 15.07 2.14 18.88
CA ALA A 205 14.59 3.15 17.92
C ALA A 205 13.24 3.77 18.36
N VAL A 206 12.33 2.95 18.89
CA VAL A 206 11.01 3.44 19.37
C VAL A 206 11.17 4.25 20.68
N LYS A 207 12.05 3.83 21.59
CA LYS A 207 12.32 4.59 22.82
C LYS A 207 13.02 5.90 22.53
N ASP A 208 14.01 5.91 21.65
CA ASP A 208 14.76 7.12 21.29
C ASP A 208 13.88 8.13 20.53
N ALA A 209 12.97 7.66 19.68
CA ALA A 209 11.99 8.51 19.02
C ALA A 209 10.99 9.13 20.00
N ALA A 210 10.50 8.36 20.98
CA ALA A 210 9.60 8.85 22.02
C ALA A 210 10.28 9.89 22.94
N VAL A 211 11.56 9.68 23.26
CA VAL A 211 12.36 10.64 24.05
C VAL A 211 12.59 11.94 23.27
N LYS A 212 12.95 11.85 21.98
CA LYS A 212 13.14 13.02 21.12
C LYS A 212 11.85 13.81 20.91
N GLN A 213 10.72 13.14 20.73
CA GLN A 213 9.42 13.78 20.56
C GLN A 213 8.99 14.55 21.82
N ASN A 214 9.28 14.00 23.01
CA ASN A 214 9.02 14.66 24.27
C ASN A 214 9.94 15.89 24.51
N SER A 215 11.20 15.83 24.09
CA SER A 215 12.14 16.96 24.21
C SER A 215 11.76 18.13 23.29
N VAL A 216 11.42 17.86 22.05
CA VAL A 216 10.97 18.89 21.07
C VAL A 216 9.68 19.54 21.52
N THR A 217 8.72 18.76 22.03
CA THR A 217 7.45 19.30 22.57
C THR A 217 7.71 20.20 23.79
N LYS A 218 8.69 19.88 24.60
CA LYS A 218 9.06 20.66 25.76
C LYS A 218 9.75 21.99 25.37
N GLU A 219 10.67 21.97 24.40
CA GLU A 219 11.31 23.18 23.85
C GLU A 219 10.31 24.12 23.19
N ILE A 220 9.36 23.60 22.39
CA ILE A 220 8.31 24.44 21.79
C ILE A 220 7.46 25.11 22.87
N ARG A 221 7.07 24.39 23.91
CA ARG A 221 6.27 24.94 25.03
C ARG A 221 7.05 26.01 25.81
N THR A 222 8.35 25.84 26.00
CA THR A 222 9.21 26.80 26.70
C THR A 222 9.40 28.07 25.87
N ASN A 223 9.60 27.94 24.56
CA ASN A 223 9.75 29.10 23.66
C ASN A 223 8.45 29.90 23.47
N VAL A 224 7.29 29.23 23.46
CA VAL A 224 5.99 29.91 23.41
C VAL A 224 5.69 30.65 24.72
N ALA A 225 6.09 30.06 25.88
CA ALA A 225 5.91 30.70 27.19
C ALA A 225 6.89 31.87 27.43
N ALA A 226 8.02 31.90 26.73
CA ALA A 226 9.01 32.98 26.84
C ALA A 226 8.73 34.15 25.87
N SER A 227 7.79 33.98 24.95
CA SER A 227 7.38 35.00 23.96
C SER A 227 5.98 35.59 24.22
N ALA A 228 5.36 35.25 25.33
CA ALA A 228 4.11 35.80 25.86
C ALA A 228 4.40 36.60 27.13
#